data_9e556bcc8d7e73739754892482fe89df
#
_entry.id   9e556bcc8d7e73739754892482fe89df
#
_cell.length_a   1.000
_cell.length_b   1.000
_cell.length_c   1.000
_cell.angle_alpha   90.00
_cell.angle_beta   90.00
_cell.angle_gamma   90.00
#
_symmetry.space_group_name_H-M   'P 1'
#
loop_
_entity.id
_entity.type
_entity.pdbx_description
1 polymer ?
#
loop_
_entity_poly.entity_id
_entity_poly.type
_entity_poly.pdbx_seq_one_letter_code
_entity_poly.pdbx_strand_id
1 'polypeptide(L)'
;MPEKEIKETLKIQNKHGLHARPAALLVKAAAKFKSSIKISKDGLIVNGKSILGVMTLAAEFGSEIEITVNGDDAEEAIAAIKSVIQGKFEEE
;
A
#
# COMPACT_ATOMS: atom_id res chain seq x y z
N MET A 1 -7.75 5.53 -24.24
CA MET A 1 -8.58 5.66 -23.04
C MET A 1 -7.73 6.00 -21.86
N PRO A 2 -8.08 7.02 -21.10
CA PRO A 2 -7.34 7.29 -19.88
C PRO A 2 -7.57 6.18 -18.89
N GLU A 3 -6.51 5.82 -18.21
CA GLU A 3 -6.61 4.83 -17.17
C GLU A 3 -7.27 5.44 -15.94
N LYS A 4 -7.88 4.58 -15.13
CA LYS A 4 -8.51 5.02 -13.91
C LYS A 4 -7.45 5.23 -12.83
N GLU A 5 -7.53 6.37 -12.18
CA GLU A 5 -6.62 6.66 -11.07
C GLU A 5 -7.44 6.79 -9.78
N ILE A 6 -6.98 6.12 -8.74
CA ILE A 6 -7.63 6.18 -7.43
C ILE A 6 -6.56 6.53 -6.40
N LYS A 7 -6.88 7.49 -5.54
CA LYS A 7 -6.00 7.86 -4.41
C LYS A 7 -6.77 7.71 -3.12
N GLU A 8 -6.13 7.12 -2.14
CA GLU A 8 -6.70 7.04 -0.80
C GLU A 8 -5.62 7.21 0.24
N THR A 9 -5.98 7.88 1.33
CA THR A 9 -5.10 8.01 2.47
C THR A 9 -5.56 7.01 3.52
N LEU A 10 -4.64 6.19 3.98
CA LEU A 10 -4.94 5.16 4.96
C LEU A 10 -3.96 5.27 6.12
N LYS A 11 -4.43 4.88 7.31
CA LYS A 11 -3.62 4.93 8.51
C LYS A 11 -3.08 3.54 8.81
N ILE A 12 -1.81 3.48 9.17
CA ILE A 12 -1.18 2.21 9.57
C ILE A 12 -1.67 1.85 10.95
N GLN A 13 -2.31 0.70 11.09
CA GLN A 13 -2.99 0.31 12.32
C GLN A 13 -2.33 -0.85 13.05
N ASN A 14 -1.34 -1.50 12.44
CA ASN A 14 -0.65 -2.59 13.10
C ASN A 14 0.45 -2.04 14.00
N LYS A 15 0.69 -2.73 15.10
CA LYS A 15 1.51 -2.23 16.20
C LYS A 15 2.92 -1.84 15.78
N HIS A 16 3.54 -2.64 14.93
CA HIS A 16 4.95 -2.44 14.58
C HIS A 16 5.16 -1.76 13.23
N GLY A 17 4.08 -1.32 12.57
CA GLY A 17 4.20 -0.58 11.32
C GLY A 17 4.62 -1.45 10.15
N LEU A 18 5.18 -0.82 9.12
CA LEU A 18 5.53 -1.49 7.88
C LEU A 18 6.93 -2.10 7.91
N HIS A 19 7.17 -2.99 8.87
CA HIS A 19 8.40 -3.77 8.87
C HIS A 19 8.31 -4.89 7.82
N ALA A 20 9.29 -5.81 7.79
CA ALA A 20 9.45 -6.73 6.66
C ALA A 20 8.21 -7.57 6.36
N ARG A 21 7.58 -8.13 7.39
CA ARG A 21 6.45 -9.03 7.18
C ARG A 21 5.22 -8.32 6.65
N PRO A 22 4.77 -7.21 7.24
CA PRO A 22 3.66 -6.45 6.66
C PRO A 22 3.98 -5.91 5.28
N ALA A 23 5.23 -5.47 5.04
CA ALA A 23 5.62 -4.99 3.73
C ALA A 23 5.48 -6.10 2.69
N ALA A 24 5.89 -7.32 3.03
CA ALA A 24 5.78 -8.44 2.11
C ALA A 24 4.33 -8.77 1.80
N LEU A 25 3.45 -8.72 2.80
CA LEU A 25 2.02 -8.96 2.58
C LEU A 25 1.41 -7.91 1.67
N LEU A 26 1.77 -6.65 1.89
CA LEU A 26 1.26 -5.56 1.07
C LEU A 26 1.71 -5.72 -0.38
N VAL A 27 2.98 -6.00 -0.59
CA VAL A 27 3.55 -6.18 -1.92
C VAL A 27 2.91 -7.39 -2.61
N LYS A 28 2.69 -8.46 -1.87
CA LYS A 28 2.05 -9.65 -2.43
C LYS A 28 0.65 -9.33 -2.93
N ALA A 29 -0.11 -8.55 -2.16
CA ALA A 29 -1.43 -8.14 -2.59
C ALA A 29 -1.35 -7.24 -3.82
N ALA A 30 -0.43 -6.28 -3.81
CA ALA A 30 -0.27 -5.33 -4.92
C ALA A 30 0.14 -6.04 -6.20
N ALA A 31 0.97 -7.07 -6.10
CA ALA A 31 1.51 -7.75 -7.28
C ALA A 31 0.45 -8.52 -8.06
N LYS A 32 -0.71 -8.74 -7.48
CA LYS A 32 -1.79 -9.46 -8.18
C LYS A 32 -2.46 -8.63 -9.26
N PHE A 33 -2.21 -7.34 -9.28
CA PHE A 33 -2.92 -6.43 -10.16
C PHE A 33 -1.99 -5.82 -11.19
N LYS A 34 -2.55 -5.48 -12.35
CA LYS A 34 -1.77 -4.87 -13.42
C LYS A 34 -1.56 -3.38 -13.21
N SER A 35 -2.45 -2.74 -12.47
CA SER A 35 -2.34 -1.32 -12.21
C SER A 35 -1.00 -0.98 -11.56
N SER A 36 -0.51 0.21 -11.85
CA SER A 36 0.64 0.71 -11.11
C SER A 36 0.16 1.12 -9.71
N ILE A 37 0.98 0.86 -8.71
CA ILE A 37 0.63 1.14 -7.33
C ILE A 37 1.80 1.88 -6.71
N LYS A 38 1.51 3.08 -6.22
CA LYS A 38 2.51 3.92 -5.55
C LYS A 38 2.03 4.20 -4.14
N ILE A 39 2.96 4.21 -3.22
CA ILE A 39 2.66 4.49 -1.83
C ILE A 39 3.58 5.62 -1.40
N SER A 40 3.02 6.62 -0.74
CA SER A 40 3.82 7.75 -0.31
C SER A 40 3.58 8.10 1.15
N LYS A 41 4.60 8.67 1.77
CA LYS A 41 4.54 9.16 3.12
C LYS A 41 5.52 10.33 3.21
N ASP A 42 5.02 11.46 3.69
CA ASP A 42 5.85 12.65 3.92
C ASP A 42 6.67 13.05 2.68
N GLY A 43 6.05 12.91 1.50
CA GLY A 43 6.70 13.32 0.26
C GLY A 43 7.55 12.26 -0.40
N LEU A 44 7.83 11.15 0.27
CA LEU A 44 8.59 10.06 -0.33
C LEU A 44 7.62 9.10 -1.03
N ILE A 45 7.82 8.88 -2.32
CA ILE A 45 6.94 8.03 -3.12
C ILE A 45 7.71 6.76 -3.50
N VAL A 46 7.11 5.61 -3.26
CA VAL A 46 7.75 4.33 -3.57
C VAL A 46 6.82 3.45 -4.39
N ASN A 47 7.39 2.45 -5.03
CA ASN A 47 6.63 1.45 -5.79
C ASN A 47 6.00 0.47 -4.81
N GLY A 48 4.65 0.38 -4.83
CA GLY A 48 3.93 -0.52 -3.95
C GLY A 48 4.16 -2.00 -4.24
N LYS A 49 4.85 -2.32 -5.32
CA LYS A 49 5.20 -3.70 -5.65
C LYS A 49 6.64 -4.04 -5.30
N SER A 50 7.32 -3.17 -4.54
CA SER A 50 8.70 -3.37 -4.11
C SER A 50 8.76 -3.44 -2.59
N ILE A 51 9.21 -4.58 -2.06
CA ILE A 51 9.33 -4.75 -0.60
C ILE A 51 10.30 -3.72 -0.04
N LEU A 52 11.46 -3.54 -0.69
CA LEU A 52 12.43 -2.55 -0.23
C LEU A 52 11.86 -1.14 -0.27
N GLY A 53 11.12 -0.82 -1.36
CA GLY A 53 10.49 0.49 -1.45
C GLY A 53 9.53 0.74 -0.32
N VAL A 54 8.65 -0.22 -0.06
CA VAL A 54 7.66 -0.07 1.01
C VAL A 54 8.33 0.09 2.36
N MET A 55 9.38 -0.70 2.62
CA MET A 55 10.10 -0.61 3.89
C MET A 55 10.81 0.73 4.05
N THR A 56 11.26 1.32 2.94
CA THR A 56 11.94 2.61 2.97
C THR A 56 11.06 3.72 3.52
N LEU A 57 9.73 3.57 3.41
CA LEU A 57 8.81 4.56 3.96
C LEU A 57 8.91 4.66 5.48
N ALA A 58 9.36 3.60 6.14
CA ALA A 58 9.47 3.56 7.59
C ALA A 58 8.18 3.99 8.29
N ALA A 59 7.04 3.57 7.74
CA ALA A 59 5.75 3.98 8.27
C ALA A 59 5.47 3.22 9.55
N GLU A 60 5.19 3.96 10.62
CA GLU A 60 4.97 3.41 11.96
C GLU A 60 3.49 3.41 12.27
N PHE A 61 3.13 2.77 13.38
CA PHE A 61 1.77 2.80 13.88
C PHE A 61 1.26 4.24 13.93
N GLY A 62 0.08 4.45 13.38
CA GLY A 62 -0.52 5.79 13.36
C GLY A 62 -0.12 6.65 12.19
N SER A 63 0.91 6.25 11.43
CA SER A 63 1.30 7.01 10.24
C SER A 63 0.22 6.96 9.19
N GLU A 64 0.07 8.07 8.46
CA GLU A 64 -0.81 8.08 7.29
C GLU A 64 0.03 7.87 6.04
N ILE A 65 -0.45 7.00 5.17
CA ILE A 65 0.17 6.78 3.87
C ILE A 65 -0.86 7.06 2.80
N GLU A 66 -0.41 7.57 1.66
CA GLU A 66 -1.28 7.79 0.51
C GLU A 66 -1.00 6.71 -0.52
N ILE A 67 -2.04 6.07 -1.00
CA ILE A 67 -1.91 5.04 -2.01
C ILE A 67 -2.53 5.54 -3.30
N THR A 68 -1.75 5.51 -4.38
CA THR A 68 -2.20 5.93 -5.70
C THR A 68 -2.16 4.73 -6.62
N VAL A 69 -3.29 4.36 -7.17
CA VAL A 69 -3.42 3.21 -8.04
C VAL A 69 -3.91 3.69 -9.39
N ASN A 70 -3.27 3.24 -10.46
CA ASN A 70 -3.59 3.71 -11.81
C ASN A 70 -3.60 2.54 -12.76
N GLY A 71 -4.76 2.27 -13.37
CA GLY A 71 -4.91 1.17 -14.31
C GLY A 71 -6.33 0.66 -14.37
N ASP A 72 -6.54 -0.33 -15.24
CA ASP A 72 -7.88 -0.86 -15.47
C ASP A 72 -8.46 -1.58 -14.27
N ASP A 73 -7.61 -2.23 -13.47
CA ASP A 73 -8.08 -2.96 -12.28
C ASP A 73 -7.83 -2.17 -10.99
N ALA A 74 -7.84 -0.82 -11.10
CA ALA A 74 -7.52 0.03 -9.97
C ALA A 74 -8.48 -0.14 -8.80
N GLU A 75 -9.78 -0.33 -9.07
CA GLU A 75 -10.76 -0.47 -7.99
C GLU A 75 -10.52 -1.74 -7.20
N GLU A 76 -10.29 -2.84 -7.89
CA GLU A 76 -10.00 -4.10 -7.23
C GLU A 76 -8.70 -4.02 -6.45
N ALA A 77 -7.70 -3.34 -7.04
CA ALA A 77 -6.39 -3.22 -6.40
C ALA A 77 -6.47 -2.42 -5.11
N ILE A 78 -7.15 -1.27 -5.14
CA ILE A 78 -7.24 -0.46 -3.93
C ILE A 78 -8.03 -1.17 -2.84
N ALA A 79 -9.08 -1.91 -3.23
CA ALA A 79 -9.86 -2.66 -2.25
C ALA A 79 -9.02 -3.73 -1.57
N ALA A 80 -8.19 -4.44 -2.34
CA ALA A 80 -7.33 -5.47 -1.78
C ALA A 80 -6.29 -4.88 -0.82
N ILE A 81 -5.70 -3.75 -1.20
CA ILE A 81 -4.70 -3.10 -0.37
C ILE A 81 -5.33 -2.56 0.92
N LYS A 82 -6.50 -1.95 0.81
CA LYS A 82 -7.22 -1.48 2.00
C LYS A 82 -7.52 -2.64 2.95
N SER A 83 -7.92 -3.77 2.39
CA SER A 83 -8.24 -4.93 3.22
C SER A 83 -7.03 -5.42 4.01
N VAL A 84 -5.86 -5.44 3.37
CA VAL A 84 -4.63 -5.86 4.05
C VAL A 84 -4.29 -4.89 5.18
N ILE A 85 -4.36 -3.58 4.91
CA ILE A 85 -3.99 -2.57 5.90
C ILE A 85 -5.00 -2.53 7.04
N GLN A 86 -6.29 -2.55 6.73
CA GLN A 86 -7.34 -2.50 7.75
C GLN A 86 -7.39 -3.79 8.56
N GLY A 87 -6.95 -4.90 7.97
CA GLY A 87 -6.80 -6.16 8.70
C GLY A 87 -5.52 -6.22 9.50
N LYS A 88 -4.79 -5.11 9.62
CA LYS A 88 -3.55 -5.00 10.39
C LYS A 88 -2.50 -6.00 9.92
N PHE A 89 -2.50 -6.30 8.61
CA PHE A 89 -1.53 -7.22 8.01
C PHE A 89 -1.55 -8.58 8.71
N GLU A 90 -2.72 -9.00 9.18
CA GLU A 90 -2.91 -10.26 9.91
C GLU A 90 -2.12 -10.29 11.24
N GLU A 91 -1.77 -9.11 11.75
CA GLU A 91 -1.13 -8.98 13.05
C GLU A 91 -2.12 -8.43 14.09
N GLU A 92 -1.70 -8.47 15.32
CA GLU A 92 -2.50 -7.96 16.43
C GLU A 92 -2.84 -6.49 16.29
#